data_f58096233afc55e1cca3bbca03b84dd9
#
_entry.id   f58096233afc55e1cca3bbca03b84dd9
#
_cell.length_a   1.000
_cell.length_b   1.000
_cell.length_c   1.000
_cell.angle_alpha   90.00
_cell.angle_beta   90.00
_cell.angle_gamma   90.00
#
_symmetry.space_group_name_H-M   'P 1'
#
loop_
_entity.id
_entity.type
_entity.pdbx_description
1 polymer ?
#
loop_
_entity_poly.entity_id
_entity_poly.type
_entity_poly.pdbx_seq_one_letter_code
_entity_poly.pdbx_strand_id
1 'polypeptide(L)'
;MLPRLLALCLLASTLSFADVTNQVRTLLEANNFAAAEASLQSYRTQQGVTPDYLEALSWMARASLGAKRLDRAESYSRQTETLSRQLLLKRPLDAEPHLPIALGAAIEVQAQLLAARGQQSEAVALIRRSLVAYRNTSIRPRLQKNLNLLNFAGSPAPPLKTAQYLGPRPVALSQLSGSPVLLFFWAHWCGDCKAEGPVIAQLKSEFEPRGLALLAPTQLYGYAAQGEDAQPKDELAYVEQVWKHFYPALQNVPVPVSKENFNLYGASTTPTLVLLDRAGRVALYHPGVMPYEELRAAIQKAIAH
;
A
#
# COMPACT_ATOMS: atom_id res chain seq x y z
N MET A 1 56.79 -4.38 -46.75
CA MET A 1 56.64 -4.19 -45.29
C MET A 1 55.37 -3.35 -45.07
N LEU A 2 54.24 -4.00 -44.71
CA LEU A 2 53.00 -3.29 -44.38
C LEU A 2 52.92 -3.16 -42.83
N PRO A 3 52.59 -2.01 -42.28
CA PRO A 3 52.34 -1.88 -40.83
C PRO A 3 50.97 -2.42 -40.46
N ARG A 4 50.93 -3.33 -39.47
CA ARG A 4 49.74 -3.84 -38.81
C ARG A 4 49.18 -2.75 -37.90
N LEU A 5 48.00 -2.16 -38.23
CA LEU A 5 47.19 -1.37 -37.33
C LEU A 5 46.54 -2.29 -36.30
N LEU A 6 46.95 -2.20 -35.02
CA LEU A 6 46.21 -2.75 -33.87
C LEU A 6 44.98 -1.86 -33.64
N ALA A 7 43.80 -2.41 -33.94
CA ALA A 7 42.55 -1.80 -33.51
C ALA A 7 42.32 -2.17 -32.02
N LEU A 8 42.48 -1.18 -31.14
CA LEU A 8 42.15 -1.29 -29.73
C LEU A 8 40.60 -1.23 -29.57
N CYS A 9 39.96 -2.38 -29.50
CA CYS A 9 38.54 -2.45 -29.11
C CYS A 9 38.42 -2.04 -27.63
N LEU A 10 37.99 -0.82 -27.35
CA LEU A 10 37.50 -0.38 -26.07
C LEU A 10 36.18 -1.12 -25.82
N LEU A 11 36.23 -2.22 -25.05
CA LEU A 11 35.08 -2.82 -24.43
C LEU A 11 34.55 -1.82 -23.38
N ALA A 12 33.58 -1.00 -23.77
CA ALA A 12 32.76 -0.28 -22.83
C ALA A 12 31.92 -1.34 -22.06
N SER A 13 32.45 -1.80 -20.91
CA SER A 13 31.66 -2.52 -19.92
C SER A 13 30.53 -1.60 -19.48
N THR A 14 29.33 -1.84 -19.99
CA THR A 14 28.11 -1.31 -19.39
C THR A 14 28.01 -1.92 -18.01
N LEU A 15 28.50 -1.20 -17.01
CA LEU A 15 28.21 -1.49 -15.61
C LEU A 15 26.67 -1.44 -15.48
N SER A 16 26.03 -2.58 -15.49
CA SER A 16 24.66 -2.72 -15.04
C SER A 16 24.65 -2.25 -13.58
N PHE A 17 24.22 -1.02 -13.34
CA PHE A 17 24.07 -0.53 -12.00
C PHE A 17 23.02 -1.41 -11.33
N ALA A 18 23.44 -2.17 -10.34
CA ALA A 18 22.52 -2.91 -9.47
C ALA A 18 21.46 -1.94 -8.98
N ASP A 19 20.19 -2.35 -9.01
CA ASP A 19 19.07 -1.60 -8.50
C ASP A 19 19.39 -1.08 -7.08
N VAL A 20 19.70 0.21 -6.98
CA VAL A 20 20.13 0.87 -5.73
C VAL A 20 19.07 0.70 -4.64
N THR A 21 17.80 0.66 -5.01
CA THR A 21 16.69 0.46 -4.07
C THR A 21 16.77 -0.93 -3.43
N ASN A 22 16.94 -1.98 -4.22
CA ASN A 22 17.08 -3.33 -3.70
C ASN A 22 18.36 -3.51 -2.87
N GLN A 23 19.47 -2.93 -3.32
CA GLN A 23 20.74 -2.97 -2.57
C GLN A 23 20.59 -2.30 -1.19
N VAL A 24 20.03 -1.10 -1.14
CA VAL A 24 19.81 -0.35 0.11
C VAL A 24 18.84 -1.13 1.01
N ARG A 25 17.74 -1.68 0.47
CA ARG A 25 16.79 -2.49 1.25
C ARG A 25 17.44 -3.70 1.89
N THR A 26 18.18 -4.49 1.12
CA THR A 26 18.90 -5.68 1.63
C THR A 26 19.86 -5.33 2.76
N LEU A 27 20.61 -4.23 2.62
CA LEU A 27 21.50 -3.76 3.68
C LEU A 27 20.76 -3.31 4.95
N LEU A 28 19.59 -2.66 4.78
CA LEU A 28 18.74 -2.24 5.90
C LEU A 28 18.07 -3.44 6.60
N GLU A 29 17.65 -4.46 5.88
CA GLU A 29 17.13 -5.72 6.42
C GLU A 29 18.20 -6.44 7.26
N ALA A 30 19.47 -6.35 6.83
CA ALA A 30 20.63 -6.81 7.60
C ALA A 30 21.03 -5.84 8.75
N ASN A 31 20.23 -4.80 9.03
CA ASN A 31 20.52 -3.76 10.02
C ASN A 31 21.86 -3.00 9.77
N ASN A 32 22.38 -3.03 8.56
CA ASN A 32 23.64 -2.39 8.18
C ASN A 32 23.41 -0.99 7.58
N PHE A 33 23.01 -0.04 8.43
CA PHE A 33 22.72 1.33 8.02
C PHE A 33 23.94 2.06 7.43
N ALA A 34 25.15 1.77 7.93
CA ALA A 34 26.37 2.42 7.45
C ALA A 34 26.67 2.02 5.98
N ALA A 35 26.57 0.74 5.66
CA ALA A 35 26.76 0.28 4.29
C ALA A 35 25.65 0.77 3.35
N ALA A 36 24.40 0.84 3.83
CA ALA A 36 23.27 1.38 3.07
C ALA A 36 23.48 2.86 2.72
N GLU A 37 23.96 3.67 3.70
CA GLU A 37 24.28 5.09 3.49
C GLU A 37 25.44 5.27 2.50
N ALA A 38 26.49 4.44 2.62
CA ALA A 38 27.65 4.48 1.70
C ALA A 38 27.24 4.11 0.27
N SER A 39 26.40 3.07 0.09
CA SER A 39 25.86 2.68 -1.21
C SER A 39 25.04 3.81 -1.84
N LEU A 40 24.15 4.43 -1.06
CA LEU A 40 23.33 5.54 -1.50
C LEU A 40 24.16 6.76 -1.92
N GLN A 41 25.21 7.09 -1.16
CA GLN A 41 26.13 8.19 -1.46
C GLN A 41 26.96 7.90 -2.73
N SER A 42 27.44 6.68 -2.91
CA SER A 42 28.14 6.23 -4.11
C SER A 42 27.25 6.40 -5.34
N TYR A 43 26.01 5.93 -5.28
CA TYR A 43 25.05 6.09 -6.37
C TYR A 43 24.81 7.55 -6.71
N ARG A 44 24.59 8.40 -5.70
CA ARG A 44 24.37 9.84 -5.89
C ARG A 44 25.56 10.53 -6.58
N THR A 45 26.79 10.14 -6.22
CA THR A 45 28.00 10.70 -6.82
C THR A 45 28.11 10.36 -8.30
N GLN A 46 27.67 9.17 -8.69
CA GLN A 46 27.80 8.65 -10.06
C GLN A 46 26.62 9.02 -10.96
N GLN A 47 25.39 8.97 -10.43
CA GLN A 47 24.14 9.12 -11.18
C GLN A 47 23.37 10.40 -10.85
N GLY A 48 23.75 11.08 -9.79
CA GLY A 48 23.02 12.25 -9.30
C GLY A 48 21.74 11.90 -8.54
N VAL A 49 20.82 12.86 -8.51
CA VAL A 49 19.50 12.70 -7.88
C VAL A 49 18.51 12.19 -8.92
N THR A 50 18.26 10.90 -8.90
CA THR A 50 17.27 10.21 -9.77
C THR A 50 16.05 9.79 -8.95
N PRO A 51 14.93 9.40 -9.56
CA PRO A 51 13.81 8.81 -8.84
C PRO A 51 14.19 7.54 -8.05
N ASP A 52 15.04 6.66 -8.60
CA ASP A 52 15.57 5.46 -7.92
C ASP A 52 16.36 5.84 -6.65
N TYR A 53 17.22 6.86 -6.76
CA TYR A 53 17.93 7.40 -5.58
C TYR A 53 16.95 7.88 -4.52
N LEU A 54 15.88 8.56 -4.90
CA LEU A 54 14.88 9.08 -3.96
C LEU A 54 14.07 7.96 -3.30
N GLU A 55 13.73 6.91 -4.06
CA GLU A 55 13.09 5.74 -3.46
C GLU A 55 14.04 5.06 -2.46
N ALA A 56 15.30 4.83 -2.82
CA ALA A 56 16.30 4.26 -1.92
C ALA A 56 16.49 5.12 -0.66
N LEU A 57 16.55 6.46 -0.80
CA LEU A 57 16.60 7.41 0.33
C LEU A 57 15.35 7.30 1.22
N SER A 58 14.18 7.10 0.63
CA SER A 58 12.93 6.88 1.38
C SER A 58 12.96 5.62 2.24
N TRP A 59 13.67 4.58 1.81
CA TRP A 59 13.88 3.37 2.61
C TRP A 59 14.77 3.63 3.82
N MET A 60 15.78 4.51 3.70
CA MET A 60 16.57 4.96 4.87
C MET A 60 15.67 5.64 5.92
N ALA A 61 14.72 6.47 5.47
CA ALA A 61 13.77 7.13 6.37
C ALA A 61 12.87 6.11 7.10
N ARG A 62 12.28 5.16 6.36
CA ARG A 62 11.39 4.11 6.93
C ARG A 62 12.14 3.20 7.91
N ALA A 63 13.31 2.70 7.52
CA ALA A 63 14.11 1.82 8.36
C ALA A 63 14.57 2.55 9.62
N SER A 64 14.95 3.84 9.52
CA SER A 64 15.31 4.65 10.68
C SER A 64 14.14 4.83 11.64
N LEU A 65 12.93 5.04 11.13
CA LEU A 65 11.71 5.12 11.94
C LEU A 65 11.43 3.79 12.66
N GLY A 66 11.46 2.67 11.92
CA GLY A 66 11.31 1.33 12.50
C GLY A 66 12.33 1.00 13.58
N ALA A 67 13.57 1.44 13.40
CA ALA A 67 14.65 1.33 14.39
C ALA A 67 14.58 2.38 15.51
N LYS A 68 13.52 3.19 15.59
CA LYS A 68 13.32 4.29 16.56
C LYS A 68 14.43 5.36 16.55
N ARG A 69 15.13 5.53 15.43
CA ARG A 69 16.14 6.57 15.20
C ARG A 69 15.45 7.82 14.65
N LEU A 70 14.63 8.48 15.48
CA LEU A 70 13.66 9.50 15.03
C LEU A 70 14.32 10.67 14.29
N ASP A 71 15.47 11.17 14.76
CA ASP A 71 16.16 12.29 14.11
C ASP A 71 16.70 11.93 12.73
N ARG A 72 17.20 10.69 12.56
CA ARG A 72 17.63 10.18 11.26
C ARG A 72 16.44 10.00 10.32
N ALA A 73 15.33 9.44 10.82
CA ALA A 73 14.09 9.29 10.04
C ALA A 73 13.58 10.66 9.56
N GLU A 74 13.61 11.68 10.41
CA GLU A 74 13.24 13.06 10.05
C GLU A 74 14.16 13.63 8.98
N SER A 75 15.48 13.52 9.18
CA SER A 75 16.48 14.02 8.22
C SER A 75 16.28 13.41 6.84
N TYR A 76 16.21 12.07 6.74
CA TYR A 76 16.03 11.38 5.45
C TYR A 76 14.65 11.67 4.82
N SER A 77 13.57 11.72 5.59
CA SER A 77 12.24 11.99 5.04
C SER A 77 12.12 13.42 4.51
N ARG A 78 12.67 14.42 5.22
CA ARG A 78 12.72 15.82 4.75
C ARG A 78 13.58 15.97 3.50
N GLN A 79 14.74 15.32 3.46
CA GLN A 79 15.60 15.31 2.27
C GLN A 79 14.89 14.67 1.07
N THR A 80 14.24 13.52 1.27
CA THR A 80 13.47 12.85 0.22
C THR A 80 12.38 13.76 -0.31
N GLU A 81 11.58 14.38 0.55
CA GLU A 81 10.51 15.28 0.12
C GLU A 81 11.05 16.49 -0.65
N THR A 82 12.09 17.15 -0.12
CA THR A 82 12.66 18.35 -0.75
C THR A 82 13.17 18.04 -2.15
N LEU A 83 13.94 16.97 -2.32
CA LEU A 83 14.48 16.57 -3.61
C LEU A 83 13.38 16.06 -4.56
N SER A 84 12.37 15.34 -4.05
CA SER A 84 11.21 14.94 -4.85
C SER A 84 10.46 16.15 -5.40
N ARG A 85 10.21 17.18 -4.57
CA ARG A 85 9.56 18.43 -5.02
C ARG A 85 10.38 19.17 -6.08
N GLN A 86 11.71 19.12 -6.02
CA GLN A 86 12.57 19.70 -7.08
C GLN A 86 12.40 18.96 -8.42
N LEU A 87 12.28 17.62 -8.40
CA LEU A 87 12.00 16.85 -9.62
C LEU A 87 10.60 17.14 -10.18
N LEU A 88 9.60 17.36 -9.31
CA LEU A 88 8.22 17.70 -9.72
C LEU A 88 8.11 19.02 -10.48
N LEU A 89 9.10 19.93 -10.40
CA LEU A 89 9.17 21.13 -11.24
C LEU A 89 9.44 20.80 -12.72
N LYS A 90 9.94 19.59 -13.01
CA LYS A 90 10.38 19.18 -14.35
C LYS A 90 9.55 18.02 -14.92
N ARG A 91 8.75 17.35 -14.11
CA ARG A 91 8.01 16.16 -14.52
C ARG A 91 6.78 15.90 -13.61
N PRO A 92 5.69 15.32 -14.14
CA PRO A 92 4.58 14.86 -13.31
C PRO A 92 5.02 13.77 -12.31
N LEU A 93 4.29 13.66 -11.19
CA LEU A 93 4.59 12.67 -10.16
C LEU A 93 4.54 11.23 -10.71
N ASP A 94 3.49 10.92 -11.46
CA ASP A 94 3.21 9.57 -11.97
C ASP A 94 3.86 9.29 -13.35
N ALA A 95 4.89 10.07 -13.74
CA ALA A 95 5.62 9.85 -14.99
C ALA A 95 6.50 8.58 -14.97
N GLU A 96 6.76 8.04 -13.80
CA GLU A 96 7.52 6.81 -13.57
C GLU A 96 7.23 6.29 -12.14
N PRO A 97 7.53 5.02 -11.79
CA PRO A 97 7.04 4.40 -10.56
C PRO A 97 7.76 4.83 -9.27
N HIS A 98 9.03 5.24 -9.32
CA HIS A 98 9.88 5.42 -8.13
C HIS A 98 9.58 6.73 -7.36
N LEU A 99 9.33 7.84 -8.07
CA LEU A 99 9.08 9.14 -7.47
C LEU A 99 7.79 9.17 -6.60
N PRO A 100 6.66 8.55 -7.03
CA PRO A 100 5.48 8.40 -6.19
C PRO A 100 5.78 7.63 -4.90
N ILE A 101 6.54 6.53 -5.01
CA ILE A 101 6.92 5.72 -3.84
C ILE A 101 7.74 6.54 -2.86
N ALA A 102 8.75 7.26 -3.35
CA ALA A 102 9.63 8.11 -2.55
C ALA A 102 8.87 9.21 -1.81
N LEU A 103 8.10 10.01 -2.55
CA LEU A 103 7.36 11.14 -1.98
C LEU A 103 6.28 10.67 -1.00
N GLY A 104 5.51 9.65 -1.37
CA GLY A 104 4.50 9.07 -0.49
C GLY A 104 5.09 8.54 0.82
N ALA A 105 6.27 7.90 0.76
CA ALA A 105 6.98 7.43 1.94
C ALA A 105 7.51 8.56 2.82
N ALA A 106 8.04 9.62 2.21
CA ALA A 106 8.53 10.77 2.96
C ALA A 106 7.43 11.43 3.79
N ILE A 107 6.26 11.67 3.17
CA ILE A 107 5.08 12.24 3.86
C ILE A 107 4.58 11.29 4.96
N GLU A 108 4.52 9.98 4.68
CA GLU A 108 4.14 8.96 5.66
C GLU A 108 5.05 8.98 6.89
N VAL A 109 6.37 8.95 6.70
CA VAL A 109 7.34 8.97 7.80
C VAL A 109 7.22 10.25 8.62
N GLN A 110 7.06 11.41 7.99
CA GLN A 110 6.89 12.69 8.71
C GLN A 110 5.61 12.70 9.55
N ALA A 111 4.49 12.19 9.03
CA ALA A 111 3.25 12.10 9.79
C ALA A 111 3.38 11.15 10.99
N GLN A 112 4.05 9.99 10.80
CA GLN A 112 4.31 9.05 11.89
C GLN A 112 5.26 9.62 12.95
N LEU A 113 6.26 10.41 12.56
CA LEU A 113 7.14 11.13 13.49
C LEU A 113 6.37 12.14 14.32
N LEU A 114 5.49 12.94 13.72
CA LEU A 114 4.63 13.87 14.43
C LEU A 114 3.74 13.14 15.45
N ALA A 115 3.10 12.05 15.04
CA ALA A 115 2.28 11.22 15.92
C ALA A 115 3.10 10.61 17.07
N ALA A 116 4.31 10.08 16.80
CA ALA A 116 5.20 9.52 17.81
C ALA A 116 5.68 10.57 18.84
N ARG A 117 5.69 11.85 18.47
CA ARG A 117 5.98 12.98 19.36
C ARG A 117 4.74 13.55 20.07
N GLY A 118 3.57 12.89 19.94
CA GLY A 118 2.31 13.36 20.53
C GLY A 118 1.63 14.49 19.75
N GLN A 119 2.13 14.85 18.58
CA GLN A 119 1.61 15.92 17.72
C GLN A 119 0.57 15.37 16.73
N GLN A 120 -0.48 14.72 17.26
CA GLN A 120 -1.51 14.03 16.47
C GLN A 120 -2.25 14.98 15.51
N SER A 121 -2.59 16.19 15.98
CA SER A 121 -3.31 17.19 15.18
C SER A 121 -2.48 17.65 13.98
N GLU A 122 -1.19 17.85 14.17
CA GLU A 122 -0.24 18.25 13.12
C GLU A 122 -0.03 17.13 12.11
N ALA A 123 0.06 15.86 12.57
CA ALA A 123 0.12 14.69 11.70
C ALA A 123 -1.11 14.61 10.79
N VAL A 124 -2.31 14.73 11.35
CA VAL A 124 -3.57 14.75 10.61
C VAL A 124 -3.61 15.93 9.62
N ALA A 125 -3.20 17.13 10.05
CA ALA A 125 -3.18 18.32 9.20
C ALA A 125 -2.19 18.16 8.03
N LEU A 126 -1.01 17.57 8.25
CA LEU A 126 -0.03 17.28 7.20
C LEU A 126 -0.64 16.35 6.14
N ILE A 127 -1.23 15.22 6.56
CA ILE A 127 -1.82 14.25 5.62
C ILE A 127 -3.02 14.86 4.88
N ARG A 128 -3.89 15.62 5.54
CA ARG A 128 -5.03 16.27 4.87
C ARG A 128 -4.58 17.26 3.79
N ARG A 129 -3.57 18.10 4.07
CA ARG A 129 -3.00 19.00 3.04
C ARG A 129 -2.41 18.20 1.88
N SER A 130 -1.71 17.11 2.16
CA SER A 130 -1.13 16.25 1.13
C SER A 130 -2.21 15.56 0.28
N LEU A 131 -3.32 15.10 0.87
CA LEU A 131 -4.47 14.54 0.15
C LEU A 131 -5.10 15.53 -0.82
N VAL A 132 -5.15 16.81 -0.46
CA VAL A 132 -5.63 17.87 -1.39
C VAL A 132 -4.63 18.08 -2.53
N ALA A 133 -3.34 18.21 -2.21
CA ALA A 133 -2.29 18.47 -3.18
C ALA A 133 -2.12 17.33 -4.20
N TYR A 134 -2.24 16.08 -3.75
CA TYR A 134 -2.01 14.86 -4.55
C TYR A 134 -3.29 14.06 -4.81
N ARG A 135 -4.46 14.72 -4.84
CA ARG A 135 -5.79 14.08 -4.98
C ARG A 135 -5.96 13.21 -6.23
N ASN A 136 -5.27 13.56 -7.34
CA ASN A 136 -5.37 12.90 -8.64
C ASN A 136 -4.11 12.11 -8.98
N THR A 137 -3.35 11.65 -7.99
CA THR A 137 -2.10 10.93 -8.18
C THR A 137 -2.15 9.53 -7.55
N SER A 138 -1.20 8.68 -7.93
CA SER A 138 -1.09 7.30 -7.44
C SER A 138 -0.84 7.19 -5.93
N ILE A 139 -0.31 8.25 -5.27
CA ILE A 139 -0.05 8.22 -3.83
C ILE A 139 -1.28 8.50 -2.96
N ARG A 140 -2.41 8.89 -3.55
CA ARG A 140 -3.65 9.20 -2.80
C ARG A 140 -4.09 8.08 -1.84
N PRO A 141 -4.17 6.80 -2.26
CA PRO A 141 -4.56 5.72 -1.33
C PRO A 141 -3.58 5.56 -0.17
N ARG A 142 -2.29 5.74 -0.39
CA ARG A 142 -1.27 5.71 0.65
C ARG A 142 -1.44 6.83 1.68
N LEU A 143 -1.70 8.03 1.22
CA LEU A 143 -1.99 9.17 2.11
C LEU A 143 -3.29 8.93 2.90
N GLN A 144 -4.33 8.41 2.25
CA GLN A 144 -5.57 8.05 2.92
C GLN A 144 -5.36 6.95 3.97
N LYS A 145 -4.54 5.91 3.66
CA LYS A 145 -4.13 4.89 4.64
C LYS A 145 -3.55 5.54 5.91
N ASN A 146 -2.62 6.45 5.74
CA ASN A 146 -1.97 7.12 6.87
C ASN A 146 -2.93 8.02 7.65
N LEU A 147 -3.88 8.69 6.99
CA LEU A 147 -4.93 9.42 7.68
C LEU A 147 -5.81 8.47 8.50
N ASN A 148 -6.18 7.33 7.93
CA ASN A 148 -6.99 6.32 8.59
C ASN A 148 -6.31 5.73 9.84
N LEU A 149 -5.03 5.43 9.75
CA LEU A 149 -4.24 4.96 10.91
C LEU A 149 -4.22 5.98 12.06
N LEU A 150 -4.37 7.27 11.75
CA LEU A 150 -4.38 8.34 12.74
C LEU A 150 -5.75 8.58 13.38
N ASN A 151 -6.87 8.44 12.63
CA ASN A 151 -8.17 8.93 13.10
C ASN A 151 -9.40 8.22 12.53
N PHE A 152 -9.29 7.00 11.97
CA PHE A 152 -10.44 6.34 11.34
C PHE A 152 -11.34 5.61 12.34
N ALA A 153 -10.79 5.10 13.43
CA ALA A 153 -11.57 4.42 14.47
C ALA A 153 -12.70 5.32 14.99
N GLY A 154 -13.89 4.76 15.12
CA GLY A 154 -15.10 5.47 15.56
C GLY A 154 -15.77 6.35 14.51
N SER A 155 -15.12 6.58 13.35
CA SER A 155 -15.71 7.37 12.25
C SER A 155 -16.75 6.55 11.47
N PRO A 156 -17.79 7.19 10.88
CA PRO A 156 -18.67 6.51 9.95
C PRO A 156 -17.90 5.97 8.74
N ALA A 157 -18.20 4.73 8.32
CA ALA A 157 -17.58 4.14 7.16
C ALA A 157 -18.02 4.84 5.87
N PRO A 158 -17.09 5.15 4.92
CA PRO A 158 -17.47 5.66 3.61
C PRO A 158 -18.32 4.65 2.84
N PRO A 159 -19.29 5.10 2.00
CA PRO A 159 -20.07 4.18 1.18
C PRO A 159 -19.20 3.48 0.13
N LEU A 160 -19.44 2.18 -0.10
CA LEU A 160 -18.78 1.44 -1.17
C LEU A 160 -19.45 1.71 -2.54
N LYS A 161 -18.63 1.78 -3.58
CA LYS A 161 -19.06 1.71 -4.98
C LYS A 161 -19.27 0.23 -5.33
N THR A 162 -20.49 -0.11 -5.73
CA THR A 162 -20.94 -1.48 -5.95
C THR A 162 -21.53 -1.74 -7.34
N ALA A 163 -21.33 -0.82 -8.29
CA ALA A 163 -21.87 -0.92 -9.64
C ALA A 163 -21.26 -2.11 -10.43
N GLN A 164 -19.95 -2.35 -10.27
CA GLN A 164 -19.26 -3.50 -10.80
C GLN A 164 -18.91 -4.45 -9.66
N TYR A 165 -19.14 -5.75 -9.84
CA TYR A 165 -18.90 -6.75 -8.81
C TYR A 165 -18.73 -8.14 -9.41
N LEU A 166 -18.18 -9.08 -8.61
CA LEU A 166 -18.15 -10.52 -8.85
C LEU A 166 -18.98 -11.22 -7.76
N GLY A 167 -19.46 -12.42 -8.07
CA GLY A 167 -20.29 -13.19 -7.14
C GLY A 167 -21.68 -12.59 -6.92
N PRO A 168 -22.26 -12.73 -5.72
CA PRO A 168 -23.56 -12.15 -5.37
C PRO A 168 -23.55 -10.63 -5.47
N ARG A 169 -24.72 -10.07 -5.78
CA ARG A 169 -24.87 -8.61 -5.85
C ARG A 169 -24.67 -7.99 -4.45
N PRO A 170 -23.71 -7.06 -4.31
CA PRO A 170 -23.51 -6.38 -3.02
C PRO A 170 -24.65 -5.43 -2.70
N VAL A 171 -25.03 -5.36 -1.44
CA VAL A 171 -25.93 -4.33 -0.92
C VAL A 171 -25.14 -3.14 -0.41
N ALA A 172 -25.76 -1.98 -0.30
CA ALA A 172 -25.13 -0.80 0.29
C ALA A 172 -24.84 -1.03 1.78
N LEU A 173 -23.74 -0.48 2.30
CA LEU A 173 -23.38 -0.60 3.72
C LEU A 173 -24.51 -0.09 4.64
N SER A 174 -25.26 0.92 4.23
CA SER A 174 -26.41 1.44 4.97
C SER A 174 -27.54 0.41 5.14
N GLN A 175 -27.65 -0.57 4.25
CA GLN A 175 -28.64 -1.66 4.33
C GLN A 175 -28.20 -2.79 5.27
N LEU A 176 -26.92 -2.78 5.70
CA LEU A 176 -26.35 -3.69 6.68
C LEU A 176 -26.35 -3.11 8.10
N SER A 177 -27.03 -1.96 8.31
CA SER A 177 -27.17 -1.37 9.64
C SER A 177 -27.76 -2.38 10.63
N GLY A 178 -27.21 -2.45 11.83
CA GLY A 178 -27.55 -3.45 12.85
C GLY A 178 -26.72 -4.73 12.78
N SER A 179 -25.89 -4.90 11.72
CA SER A 179 -24.95 -6.01 11.57
C SER A 179 -23.51 -5.49 11.54
N PRO A 180 -22.57 -6.09 12.24
CA PRO A 180 -21.16 -5.82 12.02
C PRO A 180 -20.75 -6.29 10.62
N VAL A 181 -19.82 -5.54 9.99
CA VAL A 181 -19.39 -5.82 8.61
C VAL A 181 -17.89 -5.92 8.56
N LEU A 182 -17.36 -7.04 8.05
CA LEU A 182 -15.95 -7.16 7.72
C LEU A 182 -15.73 -6.86 6.23
N LEU A 183 -14.87 -5.90 5.92
CA LEU A 183 -14.41 -5.61 4.57
C LEU A 183 -13.01 -6.18 4.42
N PHE A 184 -12.82 -7.10 3.49
CA PHE A 184 -11.55 -7.72 3.13
C PHE A 184 -11.08 -7.16 1.79
N PHE A 185 -10.27 -6.08 1.80
CA PHE A 185 -9.67 -5.53 0.58
C PHE A 185 -8.53 -6.41 0.12
N TRP A 186 -8.59 -6.90 -1.12
CA TRP A 186 -7.63 -7.84 -1.69
C TRP A 186 -7.26 -7.51 -3.13
N ALA A 187 -6.20 -8.17 -3.64
CA ALA A 187 -5.75 -8.05 -5.03
C ALA A 187 -5.44 -9.43 -5.61
N HIS A 188 -5.66 -9.62 -6.92
CA HIS A 188 -5.43 -10.90 -7.61
C HIS A 188 -3.97 -11.39 -7.54
N TRP A 189 -3.02 -10.48 -7.49
CA TRP A 189 -1.58 -10.74 -7.40
C TRP A 189 -1.07 -10.93 -5.96
N CYS A 190 -1.86 -10.60 -4.95
CA CYS A 190 -1.43 -10.51 -3.55
C CYS A 190 -1.30 -11.90 -2.91
N GLY A 191 -0.06 -12.32 -2.62
CA GLY A 191 0.23 -13.59 -1.94
C GLY A 191 -0.31 -13.63 -0.52
N ASP A 192 -0.12 -12.56 0.26
CA ASP A 192 -0.62 -12.43 1.64
C ASP A 192 -2.14 -12.50 1.69
N CYS A 193 -2.84 -11.94 0.69
CA CYS A 193 -4.30 -12.03 0.61
C CYS A 193 -4.77 -13.48 0.42
N LYS A 194 -4.04 -14.26 -0.40
CA LYS A 194 -4.34 -15.68 -0.62
C LYS A 194 -4.10 -16.49 0.65
N ALA A 195 -3.03 -16.17 1.38
CA ALA A 195 -2.73 -16.79 2.68
C ALA A 195 -3.77 -16.43 3.77
N GLU A 196 -4.31 -15.21 3.75
CA GLU A 196 -5.36 -14.74 4.67
C GLU A 196 -6.74 -15.36 4.36
N GLY A 197 -6.99 -15.80 3.12
CA GLY A 197 -8.27 -16.36 2.68
C GLY A 197 -8.87 -17.42 3.60
N PRO A 198 -8.13 -18.45 4.02
CA PRO A 198 -8.62 -19.46 4.99
C PRO A 198 -9.03 -18.87 6.34
N VAL A 199 -8.29 -17.89 6.86
CA VAL A 199 -8.61 -17.18 8.12
C VAL A 199 -9.94 -16.45 7.98
N ILE A 200 -10.13 -15.70 6.90
CA ILE A 200 -11.39 -14.99 6.61
C ILE A 200 -12.55 -15.97 6.45
N ALA A 201 -12.34 -17.10 5.77
CA ALA A 201 -13.36 -18.13 5.59
C ALA A 201 -13.79 -18.78 6.91
N GLN A 202 -12.85 -19.07 7.80
CA GLN A 202 -13.11 -19.63 9.13
C GLN A 202 -13.91 -18.63 9.97
N LEU A 203 -13.48 -17.35 10.01
CA LEU A 203 -14.18 -16.30 10.75
C LEU A 203 -15.59 -16.06 10.21
N LYS A 204 -15.76 -16.07 8.87
CA LYS A 204 -17.09 -16.01 8.26
C LYS A 204 -17.97 -17.14 8.74
N SER A 205 -17.50 -18.38 8.69
CA SER A 205 -18.26 -19.57 9.13
C SER A 205 -18.66 -19.48 10.62
N GLU A 206 -17.77 -18.98 11.48
CA GLU A 206 -18.04 -18.83 12.92
C GLU A 206 -19.05 -17.71 13.22
N PHE A 207 -18.97 -16.58 12.52
CA PHE A 207 -19.70 -15.37 12.90
C PHE A 207 -20.88 -15.00 11.99
N GLU A 208 -21.00 -15.55 10.79
CA GLU A 208 -22.17 -15.34 9.92
C GLU A 208 -23.50 -15.72 10.61
N PRO A 209 -23.59 -16.87 11.35
CA PRO A 209 -24.80 -17.19 12.12
C PRO A 209 -25.09 -16.19 13.26
N ARG A 210 -24.10 -15.38 13.64
CA ARG A 210 -24.19 -14.34 14.67
C ARG A 210 -24.38 -12.94 14.08
N GLY A 211 -24.63 -12.86 12.77
CA GLY A 211 -24.97 -11.63 12.05
C GLY A 211 -23.78 -10.88 11.43
N LEU A 212 -22.56 -11.45 11.38
CA LEU A 212 -21.44 -10.82 10.64
C LEU A 212 -21.74 -10.84 9.16
N ALA A 213 -21.69 -9.69 8.50
CA ALA A 213 -21.66 -9.59 7.06
C ALA A 213 -20.19 -9.48 6.57
N LEU A 214 -19.92 -10.03 5.38
CA LEU A 214 -18.60 -9.96 4.74
C LEU A 214 -18.72 -9.43 3.32
N LEU A 215 -17.88 -8.48 2.96
CA LEU A 215 -17.65 -8.05 1.58
C LEU A 215 -16.14 -8.11 1.29
N ALA A 216 -15.77 -8.44 0.05
CA ALA A 216 -14.38 -8.58 -0.36
C ALA A 216 -14.01 -7.60 -1.50
N PRO A 217 -13.91 -6.28 -1.25
CA PRO A 217 -13.62 -5.30 -2.28
C PRO A 217 -12.27 -5.56 -2.95
N THR A 218 -12.24 -5.42 -4.29
CA THR A 218 -11.04 -5.45 -5.12
C THR A 218 -11.08 -4.32 -6.15
N GLN A 219 -10.04 -4.21 -6.98
CA GLN A 219 -9.97 -3.29 -8.10
C GLN A 219 -9.25 -3.91 -9.28
N LEU A 220 -9.33 -3.27 -10.44
CA LEU A 220 -8.48 -3.56 -11.59
C LEU A 220 -7.16 -2.78 -11.48
N TYR A 221 -6.07 -3.41 -11.89
CA TYR A 221 -4.70 -2.89 -11.83
C TYR A 221 -4.10 -2.65 -13.22
N GLY A 222 -4.78 -3.07 -14.30
CA GLY A 222 -4.34 -2.94 -15.68
C GLY A 222 -3.55 -4.15 -16.20
N TYR A 223 -3.44 -5.24 -15.41
CA TYR A 223 -2.70 -6.44 -15.81
C TYR A 223 -3.31 -7.73 -15.23
N ALA A 224 -2.97 -8.86 -15.83
CA ALA A 224 -3.41 -10.20 -15.46
C ALA A 224 -2.23 -11.07 -14.96
N ALA A 225 -2.19 -12.33 -15.39
CA ALA A 225 -1.14 -13.28 -15.02
C ALA A 225 0.26 -12.74 -15.38
N GLN A 226 1.24 -13.01 -14.52
CA GLN A 226 2.67 -12.66 -14.73
C GLN A 226 2.95 -11.17 -14.99
N GLY A 227 1.98 -10.27 -14.69
CA GLY A 227 2.12 -8.84 -14.92
C GLY A 227 1.89 -8.42 -16.37
N GLU A 228 1.29 -9.28 -17.21
CA GLU A 228 0.93 -8.96 -18.58
C GLU A 228 -0.21 -7.94 -18.62
N ASP A 229 -0.03 -6.87 -19.38
CA ASP A 229 -1.05 -5.83 -19.57
C ASP A 229 -2.37 -6.47 -20.05
N ALA A 230 -3.47 -6.06 -19.45
CA ALA A 230 -4.79 -6.60 -19.75
C ALA A 230 -5.84 -5.51 -19.92
N GLN A 231 -6.74 -5.72 -20.87
CA GLN A 231 -7.93 -4.89 -20.99
C GLN A 231 -8.87 -5.14 -19.78
N PRO A 232 -9.66 -4.14 -19.36
CA PRO A 232 -10.49 -4.26 -18.15
C PRO A 232 -11.39 -5.48 -18.10
N LYS A 233 -11.90 -5.93 -19.25
CA LYS A 233 -12.76 -7.13 -19.36
C LYS A 233 -11.97 -8.42 -19.09
N ASP A 234 -10.76 -8.50 -19.65
CA ASP A 234 -9.92 -9.69 -19.56
C ASP A 234 -9.31 -9.80 -18.16
N GLU A 235 -8.88 -8.66 -17.60
CA GLU A 235 -8.44 -8.60 -16.20
C GLU A 235 -9.56 -8.99 -15.24
N LEU A 236 -10.80 -8.51 -15.45
CA LEU A 236 -11.95 -8.89 -14.61
C LEU A 236 -12.21 -10.40 -14.64
N ALA A 237 -12.12 -11.02 -15.81
CA ALA A 237 -12.25 -12.46 -15.94
C ALA A 237 -11.13 -13.21 -15.20
N TYR A 238 -9.89 -12.70 -15.27
CA TYR A 238 -8.76 -13.24 -14.51
C TYR A 238 -8.95 -13.08 -13.00
N VAL A 239 -9.39 -11.92 -12.52
CA VAL A 239 -9.73 -11.67 -11.11
C VAL A 239 -10.78 -12.68 -10.63
N GLU A 240 -11.80 -12.96 -11.43
CA GLU A 240 -12.82 -13.96 -11.10
C GLU A 240 -12.24 -15.39 -11.01
N GLN A 241 -11.32 -15.76 -11.90
CA GLN A 241 -10.62 -17.05 -11.84
C GLN A 241 -9.79 -17.16 -10.56
N VAL A 242 -9.03 -16.12 -10.21
CA VAL A 242 -8.25 -16.07 -8.98
C VAL A 242 -9.16 -16.19 -7.75
N TRP A 243 -10.30 -15.47 -7.75
CA TRP A 243 -11.28 -15.56 -6.67
C TRP A 243 -11.81 -16.97 -6.48
N LYS A 244 -12.24 -17.62 -7.57
CA LYS A 244 -12.74 -19.00 -7.55
C LYS A 244 -11.69 -20.01 -7.08
N HIS A 245 -10.45 -19.83 -7.50
CA HIS A 245 -9.37 -20.78 -7.20
C HIS A 245 -8.86 -20.67 -5.76
N PHE A 246 -8.57 -19.46 -5.30
CA PHE A 246 -7.93 -19.24 -3.99
C PHE A 246 -8.90 -19.03 -2.83
N TYR A 247 -10.18 -18.71 -3.11
CA TYR A 247 -11.19 -18.42 -2.09
C TYR A 247 -12.46 -19.29 -2.25
N PRO A 248 -12.33 -20.63 -2.36
CA PRO A 248 -13.47 -21.51 -2.65
C PRO A 248 -14.57 -21.45 -1.58
N ALA A 249 -14.23 -21.24 -0.32
CA ALA A 249 -15.18 -21.10 0.78
C ALA A 249 -15.86 -19.71 0.85
N LEU A 250 -15.44 -18.75 0.01
CA LEU A 250 -15.98 -17.38 0.00
C LEU A 250 -16.80 -17.07 -1.27
N GLN A 251 -17.23 -18.08 -2.04
CA GLN A 251 -17.92 -17.86 -3.34
C GLN A 251 -19.27 -17.16 -3.20
N ASN A 252 -19.90 -17.23 -2.02
CA ASN A 252 -21.14 -16.52 -1.71
C ASN A 252 -20.90 -15.11 -1.10
N VAL A 253 -19.65 -14.62 -1.08
CA VAL A 253 -19.29 -13.27 -0.63
C VAL A 253 -19.33 -12.29 -1.81
N PRO A 254 -20.02 -11.15 -1.69
CA PRO A 254 -20.00 -10.11 -2.71
C PRO A 254 -18.59 -9.50 -2.84
N VAL A 255 -18.13 -9.31 -4.09
CA VAL A 255 -16.81 -8.74 -4.42
C VAL A 255 -16.99 -7.44 -5.22
N PRO A 256 -17.21 -6.28 -4.57
CA PRO A 256 -17.24 -5.00 -5.28
C PRO A 256 -15.93 -4.71 -5.97
N VAL A 257 -15.96 -4.30 -7.25
CA VAL A 257 -14.77 -4.00 -8.06
C VAL A 257 -14.71 -2.51 -8.34
N SER A 258 -13.83 -1.77 -7.63
CA SER A 258 -13.73 -0.33 -7.82
C SER A 258 -12.44 0.25 -7.23
N LYS A 259 -11.68 0.97 -8.05
CA LYS A 259 -10.52 1.77 -7.62
C LYS A 259 -10.91 2.85 -6.59
N GLU A 260 -12.12 3.40 -6.70
CA GLU A 260 -12.59 4.43 -5.76
C GLU A 260 -12.76 3.87 -4.34
N ASN A 261 -13.14 2.59 -4.19
CA ASN A 261 -13.18 1.95 -2.86
C ASN A 261 -11.79 1.93 -2.21
N PHE A 262 -10.75 1.60 -2.98
CA PHE A 262 -9.36 1.63 -2.50
C PHE A 262 -8.91 3.04 -2.13
N ASN A 263 -9.31 4.04 -2.90
CA ASN A 263 -9.02 5.45 -2.61
C ASN A 263 -9.70 5.92 -1.32
N LEU A 264 -10.99 5.60 -1.13
CA LEU A 264 -11.79 6.03 0.03
C LEU A 264 -11.31 5.38 1.34
N TYR A 265 -10.99 4.09 1.27
CA TYR A 265 -10.53 3.31 2.42
C TYR A 265 -9.01 3.32 2.61
N GLY A 266 -8.26 3.92 1.69
CA GLY A 266 -6.80 3.94 1.77
C GLY A 266 -6.18 2.54 1.70
N ALA A 267 -6.78 1.62 0.93
CA ALA A 267 -6.31 0.24 0.80
C ALA A 267 -5.09 0.15 -0.14
N SER A 268 -4.03 0.90 0.16
CA SER A 268 -2.76 0.91 -0.58
C SER A 268 -1.83 -0.24 -0.19
N THR A 269 -2.16 -0.94 0.87
CA THR A 269 -1.56 -2.21 1.29
C THR A 269 -2.62 -3.29 1.17
N THR A 270 -2.30 -4.44 0.61
CA THR A 270 -3.22 -5.58 0.54
C THR A 270 -2.60 -6.78 1.26
N PRO A 271 -3.41 -7.52 2.07
CA PRO A 271 -4.79 -7.18 2.40
C PRO A 271 -4.90 -5.89 3.24
N THR A 272 -6.09 -5.29 3.25
CA THR A 272 -6.50 -4.33 4.28
C THR A 272 -7.84 -4.82 4.85
N LEU A 273 -7.91 -4.94 6.16
CA LEU A 273 -9.09 -5.37 6.90
C LEU A 273 -9.75 -4.16 7.54
N VAL A 274 -11.07 -4.02 7.33
CA VAL A 274 -11.85 -2.97 7.98
C VAL A 274 -13.08 -3.61 8.60
N LEU A 275 -13.20 -3.52 9.92
CA LEU A 275 -14.35 -4.02 10.64
C LEU A 275 -15.24 -2.84 11.03
N LEU A 276 -16.50 -2.93 10.68
CA LEU A 276 -17.54 -1.98 11.07
C LEU A 276 -18.37 -2.57 12.21
N ASP A 277 -18.72 -1.75 13.18
CA ASP A 277 -19.69 -2.07 14.20
C ASP A 277 -21.14 -2.04 13.66
N ARG A 278 -22.10 -2.37 14.50
CA ARG A 278 -23.54 -2.38 14.17
C ARG A 278 -24.09 -1.00 13.75
N ALA A 279 -23.44 0.08 14.18
CA ALA A 279 -23.79 1.44 13.81
C ALA A 279 -23.11 1.89 12.49
N GLY A 280 -22.38 1.01 11.81
CA GLY A 280 -21.64 1.32 10.59
C GLY A 280 -20.40 2.19 10.81
N ARG A 281 -19.88 2.23 12.05
CA ARG A 281 -18.64 2.93 12.38
C ARG A 281 -17.46 1.98 12.33
N VAL A 282 -16.30 2.51 11.98
CA VAL A 282 -15.07 1.73 11.93
C VAL A 282 -14.62 1.32 13.32
N ALA A 283 -14.73 0.03 13.63
CA ALA A 283 -14.23 -0.58 14.86
C ALA A 283 -12.76 -1.00 14.76
N LEU A 284 -12.31 -1.41 13.54
CA LEU A 284 -10.93 -1.78 13.26
C LEU A 284 -10.55 -1.33 11.85
N TYR A 285 -9.33 -0.82 11.70
CA TYR A 285 -8.67 -0.57 10.42
C TYR A 285 -7.25 -1.15 10.48
N HIS A 286 -6.98 -2.19 9.71
CA HIS A 286 -5.71 -2.91 9.73
C HIS A 286 -5.16 -3.17 8.33
N PRO A 287 -4.15 -2.41 7.87
CA PRO A 287 -3.39 -2.73 6.66
C PRO A 287 -2.41 -3.88 6.91
N GLY A 288 -2.50 -4.94 6.12
CA GLY A 288 -1.70 -6.16 6.23
C GLY A 288 -2.51 -7.35 6.75
N VAL A 289 -1.84 -8.49 6.88
CA VAL A 289 -2.42 -9.71 7.48
C VAL A 289 -2.63 -9.53 8.98
N MET A 290 -3.61 -10.23 9.53
CA MET A 290 -3.92 -10.20 10.96
C MET A 290 -4.07 -11.61 11.50
N PRO A 291 -3.44 -11.97 12.65
CA PRO A 291 -3.62 -13.28 13.26
C PRO A 291 -5.09 -13.58 13.53
N TYR A 292 -5.50 -14.84 13.31
CA TYR A 292 -6.89 -15.31 13.52
C TYR A 292 -7.45 -14.86 14.85
N GLU A 293 -6.74 -15.09 15.96
CA GLU A 293 -7.24 -14.79 17.31
C GLU A 293 -7.48 -13.30 17.55
N GLU A 294 -6.63 -12.43 16.96
CA GLU A 294 -6.77 -10.98 17.08
C GLU A 294 -8.00 -10.48 16.30
N LEU A 295 -8.16 -10.94 15.05
CA LEU A 295 -9.31 -10.58 14.24
C LEU A 295 -10.61 -11.15 14.82
N ARG A 296 -10.55 -12.39 15.34
CA ARG A 296 -11.66 -13.04 16.04
C ARG A 296 -12.13 -12.21 17.25
N ALA A 297 -11.19 -11.78 18.09
CA ALA A 297 -11.49 -10.96 19.26
C ALA A 297 -12.12 -9.61 18.88
N ALA A 298 -11.60 -8.98 17.81
CA ALA A 298 -12.17 -7.73 17.28
C ALA A 298 -13.62 -7.92 16.80
N ILE A 299 -13.90 -9.00 16.05
CA ILE A 299 -15.25 -9.34 15.57
C ILE A 299 -16.19 -9.61 16.74
N GLN A 300 -15.76 -10.38 17.74
CA GLN A 300 -16.56 -10.64 18.95
C GLN A 300 -16.98 -9.36 19.66
N LYS A 301 -16.04 -8.41 19.80
CA LYS A 301 -16.31 -7.09 20.38
C LYS A 301 -17.31 -6.29 19.54
N ALA A 302 -17.18 -6.29 18.21
CA ALA A 302 -18.09 -5.56 17.32
C ALA A 302 -19.51 -6.16 17.28
N ILE A 303 -19.66 -7.47 17.55
CA ILE A 303 -20.97 -8.14 17.68
C ILE A 303 -21.64 -7.79 19.01
N ALA A 304 -20.88 -7.61 20.10
CA ALA A 304 -21.40 -7.36 21.44
C ALA A 304 -21.92 -5.92 21.63
N HIS A 305 -21.48 -4.99 20.79
CA HIS A 305 -21.85 -3.58 20.81
C HIS A 305 -22.63 -3.17 19.55
#